data_d673442f0ffa7fac660c64d9e3c83505
#
_entry.id   d673442f0ffa7fac660c64d9e3c83505
#
_cell.length_a   1.000
_cell.length_b   1.000
_cell.length_c   1.000
_cell.angle_alpha   90.00
_cell.angle_beta   90.00
_cell.angle_gamma   90.00
#
_symmetry.space_group_name_H-M   'P 1'
#
loop_
_entity.id
_entity.type
_entity.pdbx_description
1 polymer ?
#
loop_
_entity_poly.entity_id
_entity_poly.type
_entity_poly.pdbx_seq_one_letter_code
_entity_poly.pdbx_strand_id
1 'polypeptide(L)'
;MDAIRVTRLSKHYGDFVAVNDLSFTVGHGELFALLGVNGAGKTTTIKMLTGLSKPTSGDAAIMGHSLTLHPEKARRKVNVSPQETAVAGHLTTRENLELMARLYGMPKKEAQRAASLSMATFGLLEKEQAKADTLSGGMKRRLSVAMGLITNPEVLFLDEPTLGLDVLSRRELWDTIVKLKGQTTIVLTTHYLEEAVALSDRIGIMNRGKLVALGTAEELLTQTSSEKFEDAFVKLVTQEEVK
;
A
#
# COMPACT_ATOMS: atom_id res chain seq x y z
N MET A 1 4.76 19.36 -2.28
CA MET A 1 6.06 18.64 -2.20
C MET A 1 5.77 17.16 -2.33
N ASP A 2 6.58 16.38 -3.06
CA ASP A 2 6.29 14.95 -3.27
C ASP A 2 6.75 14.12 -2.06
N ALA A 3 5.90 13.25 -1.55
CA ALA A 3 6.27 12.23 -0.57
C ALA A 3 7.03 11.09 -1.24
N ILE A 4 6.61 10.74 -2.47
CA ILE A 4 7.27 9.73 -3.31
C ILE A 4 7.50 10.33 -4.69
N ARG A 5 8.72 10.15 -5.22
CA ARG A 5 9.03 10.43 -6.62
C ARG A 5 9.72 9.22 -7.22
N VAL A 6 9.12 8.63 -8.24
CA VAL A 6 9.64 7.48 -8.99
C VAL A 6 10.14 7.98 -10.34
N THR A 7 11.36 7.62 -10.70
CA THR A 7 12.01 8.09 -11.93
C THR A 7 12.61 6.91 -12.69
N ARG A 8 12.00 6.57 -13.81
CA ARG A 8 12.42 5.51 -14.74
C ARG A 8 12.78 4.20 -14.04
N LEU A 9 11.99 3.83 -13.03
CA LEU A 9 12.24 2.67 -12.18
C LEU A 9 11.95 1.38 -12.95
N SER A 10 12.92 0.47 -13.01
CA SER A 10 12.78 -0.81 -13.70
C SER A 10 13.25 -1.97 -12.85
N LYS A 11 12.62 -3.14 -13.06
CA LYS A 11 13.01 -4.40 -12.41
C LYS A 11 12.94 -5.56 -13.37
N HIS A 12 14.08 -6.21 -13.53
CA HIS A 12 14.25 -7.43 -14.33
C HIS A 12 14.62 -8.59 -13.41
N TYR A 13 14.10 -9.77 -13.73
CA TYR A 13 14.46 -11.07 -13.13
C TYR A 13 14.90 -12.00 -14.27
N GLY A 14 16.20 -12.04 -14.53
CA GLY A 14 16.73 -12.65 -15.76
C GLY A 14 16.13 -11.95 -16.99
N ASP A 15 15.50 -12.72 -17.87
CA ASP A 15 14.85 -12.20 -19.10
C ASP A 15 13.44 -11.65 -18.85
N PHE A 16 12.88 -11.88 -17.66
CA PHE A 16 11.54 -11.39 -17.31
C PHE A 16 11.59 -9.94 -16.84
N VAL A 17 10.90 -9.05 -17.54
CA VAL A 17 10.74 -7.63 -17.19
C VAL A 17 9.49 -7.47 -16.34
N ALA A 18 9.67 -7.36 -15.03
CA ALA A 18 8.56 -7.21 -14.07
C ALA A 18 8.04 -5.77 -13.97
N VAL A 19 8.94 -4.78 -14.10
CA VAL A 19 8.63 -3.34 -14.13
C VAL A 19 9.54 -2.68 -15.15
N ASN A 20 8.98 -1.82 -16.01
CA ASN A 20 9.66 -1.20 -17.12
C ASN A 20 9.42 0.32 -17.15
N ASP A 21 10.46 1.09 -16.88
CA ASP A 21 10.51 2.56 -17.02
C ASP A 21 9.38 3.32 -16.29
N LEU A 22 9.07 2.89 -15.05
CA LEU A 22 7.99 3.43 -14.25
C LEU A 22 8.35 4.82 -13.71
N SER A 23 7.50 5.82 -13.99
CA SER A 23 7.70 7.19 -13.50
C SER A 23 6.38 7.80 -13.02
N PHE A 24 6.32 8.22 -11.75
CA PHE A 24 5.17 8.92 -11.17
C PHE A 24 5.56 9.62 -9.87
N THR A 25 4.66 10.47 -9.37
CA THR A 25 4.80 11.10 -8.05
C THR A 25 3.56 10.87 -7.19
N VAL A 26 3.75 10.86 -5.86
CA VAL A 26 2.68 10.85 -4.87
C VAL A 26 2.90 12.01 -3.92
N GLY A 27 1.86 12.80 -3.67
CA GLY A 27 1.87 13.95 -2.77
C GLY A 27 1.88 13.54 -1.30
N HIS A 28 2.23 14.50 -0.41
CA HIS A 28 2.10 14.27 1.03
C HIS A 28 0.64 14.12 1.44
N GLY A 29 0.33 13.10 2.24
CA GLY A 29 -1.01 12.82 2.72
C GLY A 29 -1.96 12.27 1.65
N GLU A 30 -1.49 12.10 0.41
CA GLU A 30 -2.26 11.52 -0.69
C GLU A 30 -2.51 10.03 -0.45
N LEU A 31 -3.70 9.56 -0.77
CA LEU A 31 -4.01 8.14 -0.93
C LEU A 31 -3.96 7.82 -2.43
N PHE A 32 -2.89 7.14 -2.82
CA PHE A 32 -2.60 6.76 -4.20
C PHE A 32 -2.87 5.27 -4.41
N ALA A 33 -3.68 4.92 -5.41
CA ALA A 33 -3.90 3.53 -5.80
C ALA A 33 -3.04 3.15 -7.00
N LEU A 34 -2.35 2.02 -6.89
CA LEU A 34 -1.69 1.37 -8.01
C LEU A 34 -2.57 0.19 -8.45
N LEU A 35 -3.37 0.42 -9.47
CA LEU A 35 -4.38 -0.50 -10.00
C LEU A 35 -3.82 -1.31 -11.18
N GLY A 36 -4.17 -2.58 -11.29
CA GLY A 36 -3.81 -3.40 -12.44
C GLY A 36 -4.14 -4.87 -12.23
N VAL A 37 -4.16 -5.62 -13.31
CA VAL A 37 -4.38 -7.08 -13.25
C VAL A 37 -3.27 -7.81 -12.50
N ASN A 38 -3.48 -9.07 -12.18
CA ASN A 38 -2.43 -9.90 -11.58
C ASN A 38 -1.25 -10.01 -12.57
N GLY A 39 -0.03 -9.88 -12.03
CA GLY A 39 1.18 -9.86 -12.85
C GLY A 39 1.53 -8.50 -13.49
N ALA A 40 0.74 -7.44 -13.27
CA ALA A 40 1.02 -6.11 -13.81
C ALA A 40 2.28 -5.42 -13.24
N GLY A 41 2.91 -5.98 -12.18
CA GLY A 41 4.12 -5.43 -11.56
C GLY A 41 3.89 -4.66 -10.26
N LYS A 42 2.67 -4.58 -9.75
CA LYS A 42 2.29 -3.82 -8.54
C LYS A 42 3.10 -4.18 -7.29
N THR A 43 3.07 -5.46 -6.87
CA THR A 43 3.84 -5.95 -5.72
C THR A 43 5.35 -5.78 -5.91
N THR A 44 5.85 -5.96 -7.12
CA THR A 44 7.28 -5.71 -7.44
C THR A 44 7.63 -4.23 -7.24
N THR A 45 6.75 -3.33 -7.65
CA THR A 45 6.91 -1.89 -7.43
C THR A 45 6.95 -1.57 -5.93
N ILE A 46 5.99 -2.09 -5.14
CA ILE A 46 6.02 -1.92 -3.67
C ILE A 46 7.34 -2.47 -3.08
N LYS A 47 7.77 -3.67 -3.48
CA LYS A 47 9.03 -4.25 -2.99
C LYS A 47 10.25 -3.36 -3.28
N MET A 48 10.29 -2.68 -4.42
CA MET A 48 11.34 -1.70 -4.71
C MET A 48 11.20 -0.46 -3.83
N LEU A 49 10.01 0.14 -3.75
CA LEU A 49 9.77 1.37 -2.98
C LEU A 49 9.98 1.19 -1.47
N THR A 50 9.76 -0.01 -0.94
CA THR A 50 10.05 -0.35 0.47
C THR A 50 11.49 -0.79 0.71
N GLY A 51 12.30 -0.89 -0.37
CA GLY A 51 13.69 -1.35 -0.29
C GLY A 51 13.86 -2.85 -0.02
N LEU A 52 12.79 -3.65 -0.16
CA LEU A 52 12.85 -5.12 -0.10
C LEU A 52 13.47 -5.73 -1.36
N SER A 53 13.45 -5.00 -2.48
CA SER A 53 14.10 -5.40 -3.73
C SER A 53 14.84 -4.20 -4.32
N LYS A 54 16.07 -4.40 -4.77
CA LYS A 54 16.81 -3.36 -5.48
C LYS A 54 16.25 -3.22 -6.91
N PRO A 55 16.06 -2.00 -7.43
CA PRO A 55 15.77 -1.80 -8.84
C PRO A 55 16.94 -2.26 -9.72
N THR A 56 16.64 -2.64 -10.97
CA THR A 56 17.67 -2.93 -11.98
C THR A 56 18.21 -1.62 -12.57
N SER A 57 17.32 -0.62 -12.74
CA SER A 57 17.69 0.74 -13.18
C SER A 57 16.67 1.76 -12.67
N GLY A 58 17.01 3.05 -12.82
CA GLY A 58 16.20 4.13 -12.28
C GLY A 58 16.38 4.31 -10.77
N ASP A 59 15.58 5.18 -10.20
CA ASP A 59 15.58 5.46 -8.74
C ASP A 59 14.18 5.87 -8.26
N ALA A 60 13.99 5.79 -6.96
CA ALA A 60 12.85 6.45 -6.31
C ALA A 60 13.33 7.20 -5.08
N ALA A 61 12.74 8.36 -4.84
CA ALA A 61 12.97 9.14 -3.63
C ALA A 61 11.73 9.07 -2.74
N ILE A 62 11.94 8.73 -1.46
CA ILE A 62 10.92 8.72 -0.41
C ILE A 62 11.26 9.85 0.57
N MET A 63 10.35 10.80 0.75
CA MET A 63 10.57 11.98 1.59
C MET A 63 11.89 12.69 1.26
N GLY A 64 12.21 12.79 -0.04
CA GLY A 64 13.46 13.38 -0.53
C GLY A 64 14.70 12.49 -0.42
N HIS A 65 14.60 11.28 0.12
CA HIS A 65 15.73 10.35 0.25
C HIS A 65 15.70 9.28 -0.87
N SER A 66 16.75 9.27 -1.71
CA SER A 66 16.92 8.29 -2.78
C SER A 66 17.08 6.87 -2.21
N LEU A 67 16.36 5.91 -2.79
CA LEU A 67 16.46 4.49 -2.43
C LEU A 67 17.79 3.86 -2.86
N THR A 68 18.44 4.40 -3.86
CA THR A 68 19.73 3.90 -4.34
C THR A 68 20.91 4.53 -3.60
N LEU A 69 20.86 5.85 -3.32
CA LEU A 69 21.95 6.57 -2.68
C LEU A 69 21.86 6.58 -1.14
N HIS A 70 20.66 6.64 -0.58
CA HIS A 70 20.42 6.75 0.86
C HIS A 70 19.34 5.78 1.35
N PRO A 71 19.45 4.47 1.07
CA PRO A 71 18.38 3.48 1.32
C PRO A 71 17.94 3.44 2.79
N GLU A 72 18.87 3.58 3.73
CA GLU A 72 18.56 3.55 5.16
C GLU A 72 17.66 4.71 5.60
N LYS A 73 17.91 5.91 5.04
CA LYS A 73 17.08 7.09 5.35
C LYS A 73 15.68 6.94 4.78
N ALA A 74 15.58 6.46 3.54
CA ALA A 74 14.30 6.20 2.89
C ALA A 74 13.48 5.12 3.63
N ARG A 75 14.12 3.99 4.02
CA ARG A 75 13.44 2.89 4.73
C ARG A 75 12.88 3.29 6.08
N ARG A 76 13.52 4.23 6.79
CA ARG A 76 13.01 4.73 8.08
C ARG A 76 11.71 5.53 7.95
N LYS A 77 11.35 5.96 6.76
CA LYS A 77 10.16 6.77 6.47
C LYS A 77 8.94 5.94 6.08
N VAL A 78 9.15 4.67 5.79
CA VAL A 78 8.13 3.79 5.23
C VAL A 78 7.81 2.61 6.13
N ASN A 79 6.59 2.12 6.00
CA ASN A 79 6.23 0.80 6.47
C ASN A 79 5.31 0.12 5.45
N VAL A 80 5.10 -1.18 5.60
CA VAL A 80 4.29 -1.98 4.68
C VAL A 80 3.40 -2.97 5.42
N SER A 81 2.14 -3.06 4.99
CA SER A 81 1.27 -4.20 5.26
C SER A 81 1.27 -5.08 4.01
N PRO A 82 1.93 -6.24 4.03
CA PRO A 82 2.06 -7.09 2.85
C PRO A 82 0.75 -7.80 2.52
N GLN A 83 0.65 -8.36 1.31
CA GLN A 83 -0.51 -9.12 0.85
C GLN A 83 -0.81 -10.30 1.79
N GLU A 84 0.20 -11.11 2.12
CA GLU A 84 0.08 -12.13 3.15
C GLU A 84 0.07 -11.47 4.53
N THR A 85 -0.90 -11.82 5.34
CA THR A 85 -1.07 -11.22 6.67
C THR A 85 0.08 -11.64 7.60
N ALA A 86 1.04 -10.76 7.81
CA ALA A 86 2.25 -11.02 8.60
C ALA A 86 1.98 -10.80 10.11
N VAL A 87 1.12 -11.61 10.71
CA VAL A 87 0.86 -11.60 12.16
C VAL A 87 1.45 -12.83 12.83
N ALA A 88 2.02 -12.67 14.02
CA ALA A 88 2.51 -13.78 14.83
C ALA A 88 1.32 -14.47 15.50
N GLY A 89 0.87 -15.61 14.95
CA GLY A 89 -0.37 -16.28 15.35
C GLY A 89 -0.46 -16.64 16.84
N HIS A 90 0.66 -17.02 17.46
CA HIS A 90 0.72 -17.40 18.87
C HIS A 90 0.75 -16.22 19.85
N LEU A 91 1.03 -15.00 19.35
CA LEU A 91 0.94 -13.78 20.14
C LEU A 91 -0.50 -13.24 20.14
N THR A 92 -0.84 -12.54 21.21
CA THR A 92 -2.12 -11.81 21.28
C THR A 92 -2.14 -10.62 20.32
N THR A 93 -3.33 -10.06 20.08
CA THR A 93 -3.51 -8.82 19.32
C THR A 93 -2.61 -7.71 19.86
N ARG A 94 -2.61 -7.49 21.19
CA ARG A 94 -1.76 -6.51 21.87
C ARG A 94 -0.27 -6.81 21.67
N GLU A 95 0.14 -8.05 21.93
CA GLU A 95 1.55 -8.44 21.82
C GLU A 95 2.12 -8.26 20.42
N ASN A 96 1.35 -8.53 19.37
CA ASN A 96 1.74 -8.25 17.98
C ASN A 96 2.07 -6.77 17.76
N LEU A 97 1.18 -5.88 18.24
CA LEU A 97 1.36 -4.43 18.13
C LEU A 97 2.56 -3.95 18.96
N GLU A 98 2.65 -4.37 20.22
CA GLU A 98 3.78 -3.99 21.09
C GLU A 98 5.12 -4.52 20.54
N LEU A 99 5.15 -5.74 19.99
CA LEU A 99 6.34 -6.31 19.37
C LEU A 99 6.83 -5.42 18.22
N MET A 100 5.92 -5.05 17.29
CA MET A 100 6.28 -4.18 16.17
C MET A 100 6.79 -2.83 16.65
N ALA A 101 6.10 -2.16 17.55
CA ALA A 101 6.53 -0.88 18.11
C ALA A 101 7.93 -0.98 18.72
N ARG A 102 8.22 -2.05 19.46
CA ARG A 102 9.51 -2.27 20.09
C ARG A 102 10.64 -2.62 19.12
N LEU A 103 10.35 -3.38 18.06
CA LEU A 103 11.33 -3.67 17.00
C LEU A 103 11.81 -2.40 16.31
N TYR A 104 10.94 -1.38 16.22
CA TYR A 104 11.29 -0.07 15.70
C TYR A 104 11.87 0.90 16.76
N GLY A 105 12.22 0.39 17.95
CA GLY A 105 12.94 1.14 18.99
C GLY A 105 12.05 1.91 19.97
N MET A 106 10.72 1.74 19.93
CA MET A 106 9.80 2.44 20.84
C MET A 106 9.97 1.91 22.29
N PRO A 107 10.09 2.77 23.31
CA PRO A 107 10.14 2.36 24.71
C PRO A 107 8.88 1.59 25.13
N LYS A 108 9.01 0.66 26.09
CA LYS A 108 7.90 -0.23 26.51
C LYS A 108 6.58 0.52 26.82
N LYS A 109 6.65 1.58 27.62
CA LYS A 109 5.45 2.36 27.99
C LYS A 109 4.79 3.04 26.80
N GLU A 110 5.58 3.54 25.86
CA GLU A 110 5.09 4.16 24.62
C GLU A 110 4.49 3.10 23.69
N ALA A 111 5.14 1.94 23.52
CA ALA A 111 4.62 0.83 22.74
C ALA A 111 3.26 0.35 23.27
N GLN A 112 3.08 0.27 24.58
CA GLN A 112 1.80 -0.08 25.19
C GLN A 112 0.69 0.94 24.90
N ARG A 113 1.01 2.23 24.96
CA ARG A 113 0.05 3.31 24.61
C ARG A 113 -0.30 3.28 23.13
N ALA A 114 0.72 3.14 22.27
CA ALA A 114 0.53 3.04 20.83
C ALA A 114 -0.32 1.82 20.44
N ALA A 115 -0.10 0.67 21.09
CA ALA A 115 -0.89 -0.53 20.88
C ALA A 115 -2.37 -0.31 21.27
N SER A 116 -2.65 0.32 22.43
CA SER A 116 -4.01 0.61 22.85
C SER A 116 -4.73 1.55 21.88
N LEU A 117 -4.07 2.62 21.44
CA LEU A 117 -4.61 3.56 20.46
C LEU A 117 -4.88 2.88 19.12
N SER A 118 -3.92 2.08 18.65
CA SER A 118 -4.03 1.33 17.40
C SER A 118 -5.20 0.35 17.44
N MET A 119 -5.36 -0.42 18.54
CA MET A 119 -6.51 -1.31 18.71
C MET A 119 -7.85 -0.57 18.70
N ALA A 120 -7.91 0.61 19.31
CA ALA A 120 -9.12 1.44 19.28
C ALA A 120 -9.44 1.90 17.84
N THR A 121 -8.43 2.38 17.10
CA THR A 121 -8.59 2.86 15.72
C THR A 121 -9.08 1.76 14.78
N PHE A 122 -8.55 0.52 14.95
CA PHE A 122 -8.85 -0.62 14.08
C PHE A 122 -9.97 -1.53 14.59
N GLY A 123 -10.69 -1.15 15.67
CA GLY A 123 -11.80 -1.94 16.22
C GLY A 123 -11.38 -3.30 16.76
N LEU A 124 -10.21 -3.37 17.41
CA LEU A 124 -9.61 -4.60 17.92
C LEU A 124 -9.58 -4.70 19.46
N LEU A 125 -10.12 -3.71 20.19
CA LEU A 125 -10.06 -3.64 21.66
C LEU A 125 -10.66 -4.89 22.33
N GLU A 126 -11.83 -5.35 21.88
CA GLU A 126 -12.49 -6.53 22.45
C GLU A 126 -11.69 -7.83 22.25
N LYS A 127 -10.73 -7.81 21.35
CA LYS A 127 -9.85 -8.95 21.01
C LYS A 127 -8.40 -8.72 21.49
N GLU A 128 -8.20 -7.77 22.40
CA GLU A 128 -6.88 -7.41 22.91
C GLU A 128 -6.04 -8.62 23.35
N GLN A 129 -6.64 -9.52 24.13
CA GLN A 129 -5.98 -10.70 24.70
C GLN A 129 -6.18 -11.97 23.86
N ALA A 130 -6.92 -11.88 22.75
CA ALA A 130 -7.10 -13.02 21.86
C ALA A 130 -5.81 -13.27 21.05
N LYS A 131 -5.41 -14.53 20.92
CA LYS A 131 -4.29 -14.91 20.05
C LYS A 131 -4.64 -14.61 18.60
N ALA A 132 -3.67 -14.14 17.83
CA ALA A 132 -3.92 -13.69 16.46
C ALA A 132 -4.39 -14.83 15.53
N ASP A 133 -4.01 -16.08 15.77
CA ASP A 133 -4.50 -17.23 14.99
C ASP A 133 -6.00 -17.50 15.19
N THR A 134 -6.60 -17.05 16.31
CA THR A 134 -8.05 -17.18 16.59
C THR A 134 -8.90 -16.07 16.01
N LEU A 135 -8.30 -15.01 15.47
CA LEU A 135 -8.99 -13.88 14.85
C LEU A 135 -9.60 -14.27 13.50
N SER A 136 -10.71 -13.63 13.11
CA SER A 136 -11.24 -13.73 11.74
C SER A 136 -10.24 -13.19 10.72
N GLY A 137 -10.39 -13.56 9.44
CA GLY A 137 -9.54 -13.04 8.35
C GLY A 137 -9.53 -11.51 8.30
N GLY A 138 -10.70 -10.89 8.41
CA GLY A 138 -10.83 -9.42 8.47
C GLY A 138 -10.13 -8.79 9.67
N MET A 139 -10.23 -9.41 10.86
CA MET A 139 -9.53 -8.93 12.06
C MET A 139 -8.01 -9.09 11.92
N LYS A 140 -7.53 -10.22 11.38
CA LYS A 140 -6.10 -10.40 11.08
C LYS A 140 -5.60 -9.33 10.12
N ARG A 141 -6.38 -9.01 9.09
CA ARG A 141 -6.02 -7.98 8.13
C ARG A 141 -5.95 -6.60 8.77
N ARG A 142 -6.95 -6.23 9.58
CA ARG A 142 -6.93 -4.98 10.35
C ARG A 142 -5.72 -4.91 11.29
N LEU A 143 -5.38 -6.01 11.96
CA LEU A 143 -4.18 -6.10 12.79
C LEU A 143 -2.90 -5.89 11.97
N SER A 144 -2.77 -6.51 10.78
CA SER A 144 -1.63 -6.32 9.90
C SER A 144 -1.45 -4.86 9.46
N VAL A 145 -2.54 -4.18 9.08
CA VAL A 145 -2.49 -2.75 8.74
C VAL A 145 -2.13 -1.90 9.96
N ALA A 146 -2.72 -2.21 11.12
CA ALA A 146 -2.43 -1.55 12.39
C ALA A 146 -0.94 -1.67 12.78
N MET A 147 -0.34 -2.86 12.60
CA MET A 147 1.10 -3.10 12.80
C MET A 147 1.94 -2.25 11.85
N GLY A 148 1.50 -2.06 10.60
CA GLY A 148 2.16 -1.17 9.64
C GLY A 148 2.15 0.30 10.07
N LEU A 149 1.10 0.74 10.77
CA LEU A 149 0.94 2.12 11.24
C LEU A 149 1.52 2.41 12.61
N ILE A 150 1.82 1.39 13.41
CA ILE A 150 2.18 1.56 14.84
C ILE A 150 3.36 2.51 15.09
N THR A 151 4.24 2.67 14.09
CA THR A 151 5.43 3.54 14.16
C THR A 151 5.19 4.93 13.59
N ASN A 152 3.95 5.27 13.21
CA ASN A 152 3.59 6.51 12.53
C ASN A 152 4.49 6.80 11.31
N PRO A 153 4.56 5.89 10.31
CA PRO A 153 5.38 6.10 9.14
C PRO A 153 4.88 7.29 8.31
N GLU A 154 5.78 8.00 7.64
CA GLU A 154 5.42 9.09 6.73
C GLU A 154 4.76 8.55 5.45
N VAL A 155 5.10 7.32 5.06
CA VAL A 155 4.50 6.59 3.93
C VAL A 155 4.14 5.17 4.35
N LEU A 156 2.89 4.79 4.15
CA LEU A 156 2.39 3.43 4.36
C LEU A 156 2.08 2.76 3.01
N PHE A 157 2.66 1.59 2.78
CA PHE A 157 2.31 0.74 1.64
C PHE A 157 1.34 -0.36 2.07
N LEU A 158 0.24 -0.52 1.32
CA LEU A 158 -0.78 -1.55 1.52
C LEU A 158 -0.83 -2.43 0.26
N ASP A 159 -0.31 -3.64 0.35
CA ASP A 159 -0.31 -4.56 -0.79
C ASP A 159 -1.59 -5.42 -0.75
N GLU A 160 -2.52 -5.14 -1.66
CA GLU A 160 -3.83 -5.79 -1.78
C GLU A 160 -4.59 -5.91 -0.43
N PRO A 161 -4.89 -4.77 0.24
CA PRO A 161 -5.35 -4.77 1.64
C PRO A 161 -6.67 -5.50 1.87
N THR A 162 -7.51 -5.68 0.88
CA THR A 162 -8.83 -6.28 1.03
C THR A 162 -8.99 -7.63 0.35
N LEU A 163 -7.89 -8.18 -0.17
CA LEU A 163 -7.92 -9.48 -0.82
C LEU A 163 -8.46 -10.58 0.11
N GLY A 164 -9.46 -11.32 -0.37
CA GLY A 164 -10.07 -12.42 0.36
C GLY A 164 -10.98 -12.02 1.53
N LEU A 165 -11.27 -10.74 1.71
CA LEU A 165 -12.24 -10.27 2.70
C LEU A 165 -13.67 -10.35 2.17
N ASP A 166 -14.61 -10.67 3.08
CA ASP A 166 -16.03 -10.49 2.82
C ASP A 166 -16.41 -9.00 2.70
N VAL A 167 -17.62 -8.73 2.20
CA VAL A 167 -18.09 -7.36 1.91
C VAL A 167 -18.08 -6.45 3.14
N LEU A 168 -18.48 -6.97 4.32
CA LEU A 168 -18.55 -6.16 5.54
C LEU A 168 -17.15 -5.84 6.07
N SER A 169 -16.28 -6.83 6.18
CA SER A 169 -14.87 -6.66 6.59
C SER A 169 -14.11 -5.72 5.66
N ARG A 170 -14.39 -5.75 4.36
CA ARG A 170 -13.83 -4.83 3.37
C ARG A 170 -14.26 -3.40 3.63
N ARG A 171 -15.56 -3.16 3.85
CA ARG A 171 -16.10 -1.82 4.16
C ARG A 171 -15.48 -1.25 5.44
N GLU A 172 -15.42 -2.03 6.52
CA GLU A 172 -14.82 -1.61 7.78
C GLU A 172 -13.35 -1.20 7.61
N LEU A 173 -12.60 -1.96 6.79
CA LEU A 173 -11.20 -1.62 6.51
C LEU A 173 -11.09 -0.35 5.66
N TRP A 174 -11.95 -0.17 4.65
CA TRP A 174 -12.00 1.04 3.82
C TRP A 174 -12.26 2.28 4.68
N ASP A 175 -13.29 2.23 5.56
CA ASP A 175 -13.62 3.33 6.47
C ASP A 175 -12.44 3.69 7.37
N THR A 176 -11.65 2.69 7.77
CA THR A 176 -10.45 2.92 8.57
C THR A 176 -9.34 3.56 7.74
N ILE A 177 -9.09 3.09 6.53
CA ILE A 177 -8.06 3.64 5.63
C ILE A 177 -8.39 5.09 5.25
N VAL A 178 -9.66 5.40 4.95
CA VAL A 178 -10.08 6.77 4.61
C VAL A 178 -9.80 7.76 5.74
N LYS A 179 -9.95 7.36 7.01
CA LYS A 179 -9.64 8.22 8.18
C LYS A 179 -8.16 8.58 8.31
N LEU A 180 -7.28 7.84 7.63
CA LEU A 180 -5.83 8.09 7.63
C LEU A 180 -5.40 9.10 6.57
N LYS A 181 -6.27 9.43 5.61
CA LYS A 181 -6.00 10.44 4.57
C LYS A 181 -5.59 11.78 5.19
N GLY A 182 -4.64 12.44 4.56
CA GLY A 182 -4.10 13.73 5.04
C GLY A 182 -3.13 13.62 6.21
N GLN A 183 -3.14 12.52 6.97
CA GLN A 183 -2.22 12.28 8.10
C GLN A 183 -0.99 11.47 7.68
N THR A 184 -1.18 10.44 6.87
CA THR A 184 -0.14 9.56 6.35
C THR A 184 -0.30 9.46 4.83
N THR A 185 0.80 9.50 4.10
CA THR A 185 0.78 9.18 2.66
C THR A 185 0.58 7.68 2.50
N ILE A 186 -0.42 7.28 1.72
CA ILE A 186 -0.76 5.86 1.54
C ILE A 186 -0.63 5.49 0.06
N VAL A 187 0.09 4.40 -0.20
CA VAL A 187 0.10 3.75 -1.52
C VAL A 187 -0.50 2.37 -1.36
N LEU A 188 -1.65 2.14 -1.97
CA LEU A 188 -2.26 0.82 -2.00
C LEU A 188 -2.15 0.19 -3.39
N THR A 189 -1.92 -1.11 -3.44
CA THR A 189 -2.11 -1.88 -4.67
C THR A 189 -3.44 -2.60 -4.61
N THR A 190 -4.09 -2.69 -5.76
CA THR A 190 -5.33 -3.46 -5.87
C THR A 190 -5.56 -3.91 -7.32
N HIS A 191 -6.37 -4.94 -7.47
CA HIS A 191 -6.98 -5.32 -8.75
C HIS A 191 -8.49 -5.09 -8.74
N TYR A 192 -9.04 -4.58 -7.63
CA TYR A 192 -10.45 -4.21 -7.51
C TYR A 192 -10.67 -2.75 -7.93
N LEU A 193 -11.41 -2.55 -9.01
CA LEU A 193 -11.72 -1.23 -9.56
C LEU A 193 -12.47 -0.36 -8.55
N GLU A 194 -13.46 -0.97 -7.87
CA GLU A 194 -14.26 -0.30 -6.83
C GLU A 194 -13.40 0.25 -5.69
N GLU A 195 -12.38 -0.52 -5.25
CA GLU A 195 -11.47 -0.10 -4.18
C GLU A 195 -10.64 1.10 -4.60
N ALA A 196 -10.06 1.05 -5.81
CA ALA A 196 -9.27 2.16 -6.33
C ALA A 196 -10.09 3.44 -6.43
N VAL A 197 -11.31 3.36 -6.97
CA VAL A 197 -12.20 4.53 -7.14
C VAL A 197 -12.71 5.05 -5.80
N ALA A 198 -13.08 4.16 -4.86
CA ALA A 198 -13.68 4.57 -3.59
C ALA A 198 -12.66 5.18 -2.61
N LEU A 199 -11.40 4.74 -2.65
CA LEU A 199 -10.41 5.12 -1.65
C LEU A 199 -9.44 6.21 -2.11
N SER A 200 -8.97 6.16 -3.36
CA SER A 200 -7.82 6.96 -3.76
C SER A 200 -8.16 8.37 -4.25
N ASP A 201 -7.20 9.27 -4.05
CA ASP A 201 -7.24 10.61 -4.63
C ASP A 201 -6.80 10.55 -6.10
N ARG A 202 -5.80 9.71 -6.40
CA ARG A 202 -5.34 9.43 -7.76
C ARG A 202 -5.05 7.95 -7.94
N ILE A 203 -5.22 7.50 -9.19
CA ILE A 203 -5.06 6.11 -9.61
C ILE A 203 -3.98 6.04 -10.69
N GLY A 204 -2.95 5.24 -10.45
CA GLY A 204 -2.01 4.81 -11.48
C GLY A 204 -2.41 3.43 -12.00
N ILE A 205 -2.73 3.32 -13.27
CA ILE A 205 -3.07 2.05 -13.91
C ILE A 205 -1.81 1.39 -14.46
N MET A 206 -1.52 0.19 -13.96
CA MET A 206 -0.39 -0.62 -14.43
C MET A 206 -0.84 -1.76 -15.34
N ASN A 207 -0.11 -1.96 -16.44
CA ASN A 207 -0.21 -3.14 -17.28
C ASN A 207 1.18 -3.60 -17.72
N ARG A 208 1.47 -4.90 -17.65
CA ARG A 208 2.74 -5.53 -18.11
C ARG A 208 4.00 -4.75 -17.68
N GLY A 209 4.04 -4.34 -16.41
CA GLY A 209 5.18 -3.64 -15.83
C GLY A 209 5.27 -2.14 -16.12
N LYS A 210 4.33 -1.56 -16.87
CA LYS A 210 4.32 -0.14 -17.23
C LYS A 210 3.14 0.59 -16.58
N LEU A 211 3.28 1.91 -16.41
CA LEU A 211 2.19 2.82 -16.06
C LEU A 211 1.52 3.27 -17.36
N VAL A 212 0.27 2.84 -17.58
CA VAL A 212 -0.47 3.12 -18.82
C VAL A 212 -1.35 4.37 -18.70
N ALA A 213 -1.76 4.71 -17.48
CA ALA A 213 -2.51 5.95 -17.20
C ALA A 213 -2.30 6.38 -15.74
N LEU A 214 -2.49 7.68 -15.49
CA LEU A 214 -2.38 8.29 -14.16
C LEU A 214 -3.32 9.49 -14.08
N GLY A 215 -4.18 9.52 -13.07
CA GLY A 215 -5.11 10.64 -12.83
C GLY A 215 -6.11 10.32 -11.74
N THR A 216 -7.03 11.24 -11.47
CA THR A 216 -8.23 10.96 -10.68
C THR A 216 -9.16 10.03 -11.46
N ALA A 217 -10.11 9.39 -10.77
CA ALA A 217 -11.11 8.55 -11.44
C ALA A 217 -11.87 9.34 -12.54
N GLU A 218 -12.18 10.61 -12.28
CA GLU A 218 -12.89 11.51 -13.18
C GLU A 218 -12.06 11.88 -14.42
N GLU A 219 -10.77 12.16 -14.23
CA GLU A 219 -9.83 12.42 -15.33
C GLU A 219 -9.70 11.20 -16.25
N LEU A 220 -9.59 9.99 -15.68
CA LEU A 220 -9.47 8.75 -16.44
C LEU A 220 -10.75 8.40 -17.22
N LEU A 221 -11.93 8.65 -16.65
CA LEU A 221 -13.22 8.55 -17.34
C LEU A 221 -13.28 9.51 -18.52
N THR A 222 -12.89 10.76 -18.32
CA THR A 222 -12.89 11.81 -19.34
C THR A 222 -11.91 11.47 -20.48
N GLN A 223 -10.69 11.03 -20.14
CA GLN A 223 -9.64 10.65 -21.09
C GLN A 223 -10.12 9.56 -22.06
N THR A 224 -10.96 8.64 -21.57
CA THR A 224 -11.43 7.48 -22.33
C THR A 224 -12.83 7.70 -22.93
N SER A 225 -13.49 8.84 -22.65
CA SER A 225 -14.89 9.07 -22.98
C SER A 225 -15.78 7.91 -22.53
N SER A 226 -15.63 7.49 -21.28
CA SER A 226 -16.34 6.36 -20.67
C SER A 226 -17.25 6.84 -19.54
N GLU A 227 -18.43 6.23 -19.41
CA GLU A 227 -19.35 6.50 -18.29
C GLU A 227 -19.03 5.64 -17.06
N LYS A 228 -18.48 4.44 -17.27
CA LYS A 228 -18.12 3.50 -16.21
C LYS A 228 -16.60 3.34 -16.14
N PHE A 229 -16.08 3.27 -14.91
CA PHE A 229 -14.64 3.12 -14.69
C PHE A 229 -14.08 1.78 -15.20
N GLU A 230 -14.91 0.72 -15.22
CA GLU A 230 -14.57 -0.57 -15.81
C GLU A 230 -14.25 -0.46 -17.31
N ASP A 231 -15.10 0.26 -18.06
CA ASP A 231 -14.90 0.49 -19.49
C ASP A 231 -13.66 1.35 -19.75
N ALA A 232 -13.42 2.36 -18.90
CA ALA A 232 -12.22 3.18 -18.95
C ALA A 232 -10.96 2.34 -18.73
N PHE A 233 -10.97 1.50 -17.71
CA PHE A 233 -9.85 0.61 -17.40
C PHE A 233 -9.54 -0.34 -18.57
N VAL A 234 -10.56 -1.00 -19.13
CA VAL A 234 -10.39 -1.90 -20.28
C VAL A 234 -9.77 -1.15 -21.48
N LYS A 235 -10.30 0.04 -21.83
CA LYS A 235 -9.76 0.85 -22.94
C LYS A 235 -8.28 1.21 -22.71
N LEU A 236 -7.92 1.66 -21.50
CA LEU A 236 -6.55 2.08 -21.18
C LEU A 236 -5.56 0.92 -21.23
N VAL A 237 -5.97 -0.27 -20.76
CA VAL A 237 -5.12 -1.45 -20.77
C VAL A 237 -4.95 -2.03 -22.18
N THR A 238 -6.00 -2.03 -23.02
CA THR A 238 -5.96 -2.60 -24.37
C THR A 238 -5.33 -1.68 -25.42
N GLN A 239 -5.40 -0.35 -25.26
CA GLN A 239 -4.76 0.60 -26.20
C GLN A 239 -3.24 0.47 -26.25
N GLU A 240 -2.58 -0.08 -25.23
CA GLU A 240 -1.14 -0.34 -25.23
C GLU A 240 -0.77 -1.64 -25.98
N GLU A 241 -1.70 -2.54 -26.20
CA GLU A 241 -1.46 -3.79 -26.95
C GLU A 241 -1.33 -3.55 -28.48
N VAL A 242 -1.73 -2.37 -28.96
CA VAL A 242 -1.77 -2.00 -30.38
C VAL A 242 -0.57 -1.10 -30.79
N LYS A 243 0.25 -0.66 -29.84
CA LYS A 243 1.48 0.12 -30.05
C LYS A 243 2.73 -0.72 -29.86
#